data_a2f8e653137164a74118dba9703abc35
#
_entry.id   a2f8e653137164a74118dba9703abc35
#
_cell.length_a   1.000
_cell.length_b   1.000
_cell.length_c   1.000
_cell.angle_alpha   90.00
_cell.angle_beta   90.00
_cell.angle_gamma   90.00
#
_symmetry.space_group_name_H-M   'P 1'
#
loop_
_entity.id
_entity.type
_entity.pdbx_description
1 polymer ?
#
loop_
_entity_poly.entity_id
_entity_poly.type
_entity_poly.pdbx_seq_one_letter_code
_entity_poly.pdbx_strand_id
1 'polypeptide(L)'
;MSPPPPVAAPAFPVSLSLRSRRDLRWASGLVLMAYVTLHLLNHALGLVSLQVAEAVLRPLRSFWHSWPGTLLLYGAVVVHLVLAFVALWERRSLRMPPSQGLRIVLGFALPLLLASHLASMRGGYTLFGLNGSYARVVEGLWGAAGGVFQIIALAAAWTHGCMGLHFALRANVRWRRAQPLLLTVAVLLPTLAALGFVAMGREWQVAPGPVDAPGAAQGRRLGGLSEHGQDLYMTLLAALLLARLARGRMYRFPGVRMLTLRYPDRSVQVPVGWSVLEASRAHGIAHLSLCGGRARCSTCRIRVAGPAAHCPPPGLDEQRTLARVRAGAQVRLACQLRPTGDLEVSPLLGGGTVAEGQRPRLEGEREVAVLFVDLRRWSGLAERQWPFDLVYVLDRYFALVGQAVRESGGVPNQFIGDSVMAIFGLEEGLDLACRRAFQAAALISARMRDWSDGFEREFGQPLDFGMGLHAGSAAVGEVGHLEVQSFTAVGEVVNTASRLQEQTKAVGAALVASRFAARQAGLLPLATQMRRIEVRGRREPLDVVAWSAEALAVAVQSPGPSPLL
;
A
#
# COMPACT_ATOMS: atom_id res chain seq x y z
N MET A 1 34.02 -38.18 -20.86
CA MET A 1 34.31 -37.47 -19.61
C MET A 1 33.04 -36.76 -19.18
N SER A 2 32.39 -37.24 -18.12
CA SER A 2 31.18 -36.63 -17.58
C SER A 2 31.55 -35.33 -16.85
N PRO A 3 30.75 -34.25 -16.94
CA PRO A 3 31.01 -33.01 -16.25
C PRO A 3 30.93 -33.20 -14.74
N PRO A 4 31.74 -32.48 -13.93
CA PRO A 4 31.72 -32.59 -12.49
C PRO A 4 30.36 -32.06 -11.92
N PRO A 5 29.91 -32.60 -10.78
CA PRO A 5 28.66 -32.18 -10.17
C PRO A 5 28.73 -30.72 -9.70
N PRO A 6 27.57 -29.99 -9.69
CA PRO A 6 27.56 -28.59 -9.30
C PRO A 6 27.94 -28.44 -7.83
N VAL A 7 28.90 -27.55 -7.55
CA VAL A 7 29.30 -27.16 -6.19
C VAL A 7 28.08 -26.54 -5.50
N ALA A 8 27.56 -27.25 -4.52
CA ALA A 8 26.47 -26.78 -3.66
C ALA A 8 26.96 -25.57 -2.85
N ALA A 9 26.25 -24.47 -2.94
CA ALA A 9 26.50 -23.33 -2.06
C ALA A 9 26.34 -23.77 -0.60
N PRO A 10 27.18 -23.30 0.35
CA PRO A 10 27.11 -23.70 1.74
C PRO A 10 25.70 -23.41 2.30
N ALA A 11 24.99 -24.44 2.65
CA ALA A 11 23.72 -24.38 3.33
C ALA A 11 23.98 -23.99 4.78
N PHE A 12 23.49 -22.82 5.21
CA PHE A 12 23.43 -22.52 6.63
C PHE A 12 22.47 -23.51 7.32
N PRO A 13 22.85 -24.14 8.43
CA PRO A 13 22.17 -25.32 8.99
C PRO A 13 20.82 -25.06 9.69
N VAL A 14 20.21 -23.88 9.57
CA VAL A 14 18.87 -23.61 10.08
C VAL A 14 18.08 -22.84 9.05
N SER A 15 17.35 -23.53 8.19
CA SER A 15 16.39 -22.94 7.26
C SER A 15 15.08 -22.60 7.95
N LEU A 16 15.04 -21.54 8.77
CA LEU A 16 13.78 -20.93 9.16
C LEU A 16 13.01 -20.51 7.91
N SER A 17 11.75 -20.91 7.79
CA SER A 17 10.91 -20.49 6.66
C SER A 17 10.82 -18.96 6.59
N LEU A 18 10.63 -18.40 5.39
CA LEU A 18 10.47 -16.93 5.20
C LEU A 18 9.34 -16.35 6.06
N ARG A 19 8.31 -17.15 6.34
CA ARG A 19 7.19 -16.78 7.22
C ARG A 19 7.67 -16.68 8.67
N SER A 20 8.39 -17.67 9.18
CA SER A 20 8.93 -17.67 10.54
C SER A 20 9.89 -16.49 10.77
N ARG A 21 10.77 -16.16 9.82
CA ARG A 21 11.68 -15.02 9.91
C ARG A 21 10.94 -13.68 9.98
N ARG A 22 9.86 -13.56 9.22
CA ARG A 22 9.02 -12.36 9.24
C ARG A 22 8.29 -12.20 10.56
N ASP A 23 7.71 -13.29 11.05
CA ASP A 23 6.93 -13.27 12.29
C ASP A 23 7.84 -13.01 13.49
N LEU A 24 9.05 -13.56 13.48
CA LEU A 24 10.07 -13.31 14.50
C LEU A 24 10.56 -11.85 14.49
N ARG A 25 10.79 -11.27 13.30
CA ARG A 25 11.14 -9.84 13.18
C ARG A 25 9.98 -8.93 13.61
N TRP A 26 8.74 -9.33 13.36
CA TRP A 26 7.57 -8.61 13.82
C TRP A 26 7.45 -8.67 15.34
N ALA A 27 7.56 -9.85 15.95
CA ALA A 27 7.49 -10.03 17.38
C ALA A 27 8.60 -9.26 18.10
N SER A 28 9.87 -9.39 17.65
CA SER A 28 10.99 -8.61 18.20
C SER A 28 10.77 -7.10 18.07
N GLY A 29 10.26 -6.64 16.93
CA GLY A 29 9.93 -5.23 16.71
C GLY A 29 8.82 -4.71 17.64
N LEU A 30 7.83 -5.55 17.98
CA LEU A 30 6.78 -5.17 18.93
C LEU A 30 7.33 -5.05 20.37
N VAL A 31 8.21 -5.94 20.79
CA VAL A 31 8.88 -5.84 22.10
C VAL A 31 9.66 -4.52 22.19
N LEU A 32 10.46 -4.20 21.16
CA LEU A 32 11.23 -2.97 21.12
C LEU A 32 10.33 -1.73 21.10
N MET A 33 9.23 -1.76 20.35
CA MET A 33 8.27 -0.65 20.30
C MET A 33 7.58 -0.44 21.65
N ALA A 34 7.19 -1.52 22.33
CA ALA A 34 6.61 -1.44 23.67
C ALA A 34 7.61 -0.82 24.66
N TYR A 35 8.88 -1.27 24.64
CA TYR A 35 9.93 -0.67 25.45
C TYR A 35 10.10 0.81 25.20
N VAL A 36 10.26 1.22 23.92
CA VAL A 36 10.44 2.64 23.56
C VAL A 36 9.22 3.46 23.96
N THR A 37 8.00 2.94 23.78
CA THR A 37 6.77 3.64 24.19
C THR A 37 6.75 3.90 25.70
N LEU A 38 7.03 2.87 26.52
CA LEU A 38 7.10 3.01 27.98
C LEU A 38 8.21 3.97 28.39
N HIS A 39 9.34 3.94 27.72
CA HIS A 39 10.48 4.82 27.97
C HIS A 39 10.12 6.29 27.69
N LEU A 40 9.45 6.57 26.55
CA LEU A 40 9.01 7.92 26.20
C LEU A 40 7.90 8.43 27.12
N LEU A 41 6.95 7.57 27.50
CA LEU A 41 5.91 7.91 28.48
C LEU A 41 6.55 8.31 29.81
N ASN A 42 7.57 7.58 30.26
CA ASN A 42 8.28 7.92 31.46
C ASN A 42 9.03 9.26 31.37
N HIS A 43 9.68 9.55 30.23
CA HIS A 43 10.28 10.87 29.98
C HIS A 43 9.24 12.01 30.01
N ALA A 44 8.04 11.78 29.47
CA ALA A 44 6.97 12.76 29.46
C ALA A 44 6.49 13.11 30.88
N LEU A 45 6.60 12.19 31.85
CA LEU A 45 6.32 12.48 33.27
C LEU A 45 7.27 13.52 33.89
N GLY A 46 8.41 13.75 33.25
CA GLY A 46 9.31 14.87 33.60
C GLY A 46 8.69 16.25 33.47
N LEU A 47 7.57 16.40 32.74
CA LEU A 47 6.76 17.62 32.73
C LEU A 47 6.07 17.91 34.07
N VAL A 48 5.83 16.87 34.87
CA VAL A 48 5.25 17.01 36.21
C VAL A 48 6.36 17.35 37.20
N SER A 49 7.39 16.51 37.33
CA SER A 49 8.62 16.75 38.08
C SER A 49 9.65 15.64 37.82
N LEU A 50 10.91 15.92 38.11
CA LEU A 50 11.98 14.93 38.13
C LEU A 50 11.67 13.79 39.11
N GLN A 51 11.12 14.10 40.29
CA GLN A 51 10.77 13.11 41.31
C GLN A 51 9.69 12.12 40.82
N VAL A 52 8.65 12.60 40.14
CA VAL A 52 7.58 11.74 39.60
C VAL A 52 8.15 10.83 38.50
N ALA A 53 8.95 11.37 37.60
CA ALA A 53 9.60 10.59 36.55
C ALA A 53 10.51 9.51 37.15
N GLU A 54 11.30 9.83 38.17
CA GLU A 54 12.17 8.88 38.88
C GLU A 54 11.37 7.79 39.64
N ALA A 55 10.27 8.16 40.26
CA ALA A 55 9.41 7.20 40.97
C ALA A 55 8.85 6.12 40.06
N VAL A 56 8.43 6.51 38.82
CA VAL A 56 7.94 5.55 37.82
C VAL A 56 9.09 4.82 37.11
N LEU A 57 10.26 5.45 36.96
CA LEU A 57 11.44 4.80 36.39
C LEU A 57 11.92 3.61 37.26
N ARG A 58 11.86 3.70 38.57
CA ARG A 58 12.38 2.65 39.48
C ARG A 58 11.80 1.26 39.22
N PRO A 59 10.48 1.02 39.23
CA PRO A 59 9.91 -0.29 38.92
C PRO A 59 10.17 -0.73 37.48
N LEU A 60 10.10 0.20 36.48
CA LEU A 60 10.41 -0.13 35.11
C LEU A 60 11.86 -0.58 34.94
N ARG A 61 12.79 0.13 35.57
CA ARG A 61 14.21 -0.24 35.55
C ARG A 61 14.45 -1.57 36.25
N SER A 62 13.84 -1.83 37.42
CA SER A 62 13.93 -3.10 38.13
C SER A 62 13.49 -4.26 37.24
N PHE A 63 12.38 -4.12 36.51
CA PHE A 63 11.92 -5.13 35.56
C PHE A 63 12.93 -5.35 34.42
N TRP A 64 13.36 -4.28 33.73
CA TRP A 64 14.25 -4.41 32.57
C TRP A 64 15.69 -4.83 32.94
N HIS A 65 16.12 -4.63 34.18
CA HIS A 65 17.39 -5.11 34.70
C HIS A 65 17.29 -6.53 35.27
N SER A 66 16.09 -7.05 35.50
CA SER A 66 15.91 -8.45 35.89
C SER A 66 16.38 -9.38 34.77
N TRP A 67 16.66 -10.64 35.12
CA TRP A 67 17.06 -11.64 34.12
C TRP A 67 16.04 -11.82 33.00
N PRO A 68 14.71 -11.97 33.26
CA PRO A 68 13.72 -12.08 32.16
C PRO A 68 13.61 -10.81 31.31
N GLY A 69 13.60 -9.64 31.93
CA GLY A 69 13.54 -8.36 31.21
C GLY A 69 14.77 -8.14 30.33
N THR A 70 15.95 -8.47 30.82
CA THR A 70 17.21 -8.42 30.07
C THR A 70 17.18 -9.34 28.86
N LEU A 71 16.78 -10.60 29.03
CA LEU A 71 16.69 -11.56 27.94
C LEU A 71 15.66 -11.13 26.90
N LEU A 72 14.51 -10.63 27.34
CA LEU A 72 13.44 -10.16 26.45
C LEU A 72 13.91 -8.97 25.61
N LEU A 73 14.49 -7.94 26.23
CA LEU A 73 14.89 -6.71 25.55
C LEU A 73 16.09 -6.94 24.63
N TYR A 74 17.20 -7.44 25.18
CA TYR A 74 18.43 -7.60 24.39
C TYR A 74 18.34 -8.77 23.40
N GLY A 75 17.59 -9.82 23.73
CA GLY A 75 17.24 -10.88 22.80
C GLY A 75 16.43 -10.32 21.61
N ALA A 76 15.45 -9.45 21.89
CA ALA A 76 14.70 -8.78 20.83
C ALA A 76 15.61 -7.87 19.95
N VAL A 77 16.54 -7.11 20.55
CA VAL A 77 17.52 -6.29 19.81
C VAL A 77 18.35 -7.16 18.87
N VAL A 78 18.97 -8.23 19.41
CA VAL A 78 19.83 -9.11 18.62
C VAL A 78 19.06 -9.77 17.49
N VAL A 79 17.90 -10.36 17.78
CA VAL A 79 17.04 -11.01 16.77
C VAL A 79 16.61 -10.02 15.70
N HIS A 80 16.17 -8.82 16.09
CA HIS A 80 15.71 -7.80 15.15
C HIS A 80 16.84 -7.33 14.24
N LEU A 81 18.03 -7.08 14.81
CA LEU A 81 19.20 -6.62 14.07
C LEU A 81 19.73 -7.70 13.12
N VAL A 82 19.89 -8.94 13.58
CA VAL A 82 20.34 -10.06 12.74
C VAL A 82 19.39 -10.26 11.55
N LEU A 83 18.08 -10.24 11.81
CA LEU A 83 17.09 -10.37 10.74
C LEU A 83 17.06 -9.14 9.81
N ALA A 84 17.47 -7.95 10.28
CA ALA A 84 17.66 -6.79 9.42
C ALA A 84 18.87 -6.97 8.49
N PHE A 85 20.01 -7.47 8.99
CA PHE A 85 21.20 -7.81 8.20
C PHE A 85 20.86 -8.88 7.16
N VAL A 86 20.19 -9.95 7.54
CA VAL A 86 19.72 -11.01 6.62
C VAL A 86 18.81 -10.42 5.54
N ALA A 87 17.86 -9.57 5.91
CA ALA A 87 16.95 -8.95 4.95
C ALA A 87 17.67 -7.99 3.98
N LEU A 88 18.72 -7.30 4.45
CA LEU A 88 19.57 -6.46 3.59
C LEU A 88 20.43 -7.30 2.67
N TRP A 89 20.99 -8.42 3.16
CA TRP A 89 21.74 -9.38 2.35
C TRP A 89 20.90 -10.02 1.25
N GLU A 90 19.69 -10.46 1.56
CA GLU A 90 18.78 -11.12 0.62
C GLU A 90 18.25 -10.17 -0.48
N ARG A 91 18.26 -8.87 -0.25
CA ARG A 91 17.83 -7.90 -1.27
C ARG A 91 18.76 -7.90 -2.47
N ARG A 92 18.24 -8.10 -3.67
CA ARG A 92 18.99 -8.04 -4.93
C ARG A 92 19.20 -6.61 -5.44
N SER A 93 18.22 -5.72 -5.21
CA SER A 93 18.27 -4.31 -5.61
C SER A 93 18.02 -3.38 -4.43
N LEU A 94 18.72 -2.23 -4.39
CA LEU A 94 18.46 -1.14 -3.44
C LEU A 94 17.49 -0.09 -4.00
N ARG A 95 17.03 -0.24 -5.23
CA ARG A 95 15.97 0.62 -5.78
C ARG A 95 14.67 0.35 -5.04
N MET A 96 14.16 1.35 -4.32
CA MET A 96 12.97 1.24 -3.49
C MET A 96 12.32 2.61 -3.29
N PRO A 97 11.02 2.68 -2.92
CA PRO A 97 10.38 3.94 -2.56
C PRO A 97 11.12 4.66 -1.43
N PRO A 98 11.20 6.00 -1.43
CA PRO A 98 11.93 6.78 -0.43
C PRO A 98 11.56 6.43 1.02
N SER A 99 10.28 6.21 1.31
CA SER A 99 9.80 5.81 2.64
C SER A 99 10.36 4.48 3.13
N GLN A 100 10.57 3.51 2.23
CA GLN A 100 11.24 2.25 2.59
C GLN A 100 12.74 2.46 2.81
N GLY A 101 13.37 3.31 2.00
CA GLY A 101 14.77 3.71 2.15
C GLY A 101 15.01 4.38 3.49
N LEU A 102 14.21 5.39 3.83
CA LEU A 102 14.30 6.10 5.10
C LEU A 102 14.18 5.14 6.31
N ARG A 103 13.22 4.23 6.29
CA ARG A 103 13.08 3.24 7.38
C ARG A 103 14.32 2.36 7.54
N ILE A 104 14.95 1.96 6.43
CA ILE A 104 16.18 1.15 6.49
C ILE A 104 17.33 1.99 7.06
N VAL A 105 17.51 3.20 6.57
CA VAL A 105 18.57 4.12 7.05
C VAL A 105 18.41 4.38 8.54
N LEU A 106 17.21 4.76 8.99
CA LEU A 106 16.94 4.96 10.42
C LEU A 106 17.26 3.70 11.23
N GLY A 107 16.80 2.52 10.80
CA GLY A 107 17.03 1.27 11.52
C GLY A 107 18.52 0.92 11.65
N PHE A 108 19.32 1.14 10.61
CA PHE A 108 20.77 0.90 10.65
C PHE A 108 21.56 2.03 11.33
N ALA A 109 21.00 3.22 11.47
CA ALA A 109 21.61 4.29 12.26
C ALA A 109 21.43 4.12 13.78
N LEU A 110 20.37 3.43 14.23
CA LEU A 110 20.06 3.27 15.66
C LEU A 110 21.18 2.66 16.49
N PRO A 111 21.88 1.57 16.10
CA PRO A 111 22.97 1.04 16.89
C PRO A 111 24.09 2.06 17.16
N LEU A 112 24.37 2.94 16.20
CA LEU A 112 25.38 4.00 16.32
C LEU A 112 24.89 5.11 17.27
N LEU A 113 23.64 5.54 17.10
CA LEU A 113 23.05 6.61 17.89
C LEU A 113 22.82 6.18 19.37
N LEU A 114 22.58 4.89 19.61
CA LEU A 114 22.29 4.36 20.94
C LEU A 114 23.51 3.81 21.68
N ALA A 115 24.67 3.68 21.02
CA ALA A 115 25.86 3.04 21.60
C ALA A 115 26.32 3.70 22.91
N SER A 116 26.46 5.03 22.92
CA SER A 116 26.87 5.79 24.11
C SER A 116 25.81 5.73 25.22
N HIS A 117 24.54 5.80 24.86
CA HIS A 117 23.43 5.66 25.80
C HIS A 117 23.45 4.26 26.46
N LEU A 118 23.60 3.23 25.65
CA LEU A 118 23.65 1.84 26.13
C LEU A 118 24.87 1.59 27.02
N ALA A 119 26.05 2.06 26.61
CA ALA A 119 27.28 1.97 27.40
C ALA A 119 27.14 2.68 28.75
N SER A 120 26.61 3.92 28.75
CA SER A 120 26.43 4.69 29.97
C SER A 120 25.39 4.09 30.91
N MET A 121 24.22 3.67 30.40
CA MET A 121 23.13 3.17 31.24
C MET A 121 23.35 1.71 31.63
N ARG A 122 23.43 0.80 30.68
CA ARG A 122 23.54 -0.64 30.94
C ARG A 122 24.96 -1.05 31.34
N GLY A 123 25.96 -0.53 30.60
CA GLY A 123 27.38 -0.76 30.92
C GLY A 123 27.73 -0.20 32.28
N GLY A 124 27.32 1.03 32.61
CA GLY A 124 27.52 1.65 33.90
C GLY A 124 26.92 0.84 35.06
N TYR A 125 25.69 0.35 34.90
CA TYR A 125 25.06 -0.51 35.88
C TYR A 125 25.78 -1.85 36.03
N THR A 126 26.08 -2.53 34.93
CA THR A 126 26.61 -3.90 34.96
C THR A 126 28.06 -3.97 35.43
N LEU A 127 28.87 -2.99 35.06
CA LEU A 127 30.32 -2.99 35.35
C LEU A 127 30.66 -2.26 36.65
N PHE A 128 29.87 -1.29 37.06
CA PHE A 128 30.22 -0.39 38.15
C PHE A 128 29.10 -0.20 39.18
N GLY A 129 27.93 -0.83 38.99
CA GLY A 129 26.76 -0.68 39.88
C GLY A 129 26.12 0.71 39.83
N LEU A 130 26.47 1.54 38.86
CA LEU A 130 25.99 2.91 38.77
C LEU A 130 24.47 2.95 38.55
N ASN A 131 23.82 3.81 39.34
CA ASN A 131 22.37 3.97 39.25
C ASN A 131 21.98 4.79 38.00
N GLY A 132 21.12 4.27 37.14
CA GLY A 132 20.61 4.99 35.97
C GLY A 132 19.45 5.93 36.27
N SER A 133 19.62 6.84 37.28
CA SER A 133 18.61 7.82 37.67
C SER A 133 18.50 8.97 36.63
N TYR A 134 17.37 9.67 36.62
CA TYR A 134 17.19 10.87 35.83
C TYR A 134 18.14 11.99 36.24
N ALA A 135 18.41 12.14 37.54
CA ALA A 135 19.40 13.08 38.05
C ALA A 135 20.75 12.91 37.35
N ARG A 136 21.26 11.66 37.29
CA ARG A 136 22.51 11.33 36.60
C ARG A 136 22.45 11.60 35.10
N VAL A 137 21.34 11.25 34.44
CA VAL A 137 21.18 11.48 32.99
C VAL A 137 21.17 12.97 32.67
N VAL A 138 20.42 13.72 33.46
CA VAL A 138 20.30 15.18 33.28
C VAL A 138 21.64 15.86 33.56
N GLU A 139 22.32 15.54 34.66
CA GLU A 139 23.64 16.07 34.98
C GLU A 139 24.64 15.83 33.86
N GLY A 140 24.69 14.61 33.33
CA GLY A 140 25.63 14.24 32.27
C GLY A 140 25.32 14.78 30.87
N LEU A 141 24.08 15.13 30.58
CA LEU A 141 23.63 15.53 29.24
C LEU A 141 23.20 17.00 29.13
N TRP A 142 22.89 17.66 30.26
CA TRP A 142 22.42 19.05 30.25
C TRP A 142 23.54 20.01 29.86
N GLY A 143 23.26 20.89 28.88
CA GLY A 143 24.25 21.81 28.34
C GLY A 143 25.34 21.21 27.47
N ALA A 144 25.32 19.89 27.25
CA ALA A 144 26.29 19.20 26.40
C ALA A 144 25.70 18.81 25.06
N ALA A 145 26.56 18.68 24.02
CA ALA A 145 26.17 18.17 22.71
C ALA A 145 25.50 16.77 22.80
N GLY A 146 25.82 15.99 23.84
CA GLY A 146 25.22 14.68 24.11
C GLY A 146 23.70 14.71 24.26
N GLY A 147 23.11 15.77 24.83
CA GLY A 147 21.67 15.93 24.94
C GLY A 147 20.97 16.03 23.58
N VAL A 148 21.56 16.76 22.64
CA VAL A 148 21.04 16.86 21.26
C VAL A 148 21.09 15.50 20.56
N PHE A 149 22.18 14.74 20.74
CA PHE A 149 22.29 13.38 20.18
C PHE A 149 21.23 12.45 20.73
N GLN A 150 20.88 12.55 22.02
CA GLN A 150 19.83 11.73 22.63
C GLN A 150 18.44 12.07 22.05
N ILE A 151 18.15 13.34 21.80
CA ILE A 151 16.89 13.76 21.15
C ILE A 151 16.82 13.23 19.72
N ILE A 152 17.93 13.26 18.97
CA ILE A 152 18.00 12.69 17.61
C ILE A 152 17.80 11.18 17.66
N ALA A 153 18.44 10.48 18.59
CA ALA A 153 18.30 9.04 18.77
C ALA A 153 16.86 8.64 19.13
N LEU A 154 16.21 9.40 20.02
CA LEU A 154 14.81 9.26 20.38
C LEU A 154 13.90 9.44 19.16
N ALA A 155 14.05 10.52 18.41
CA ALA A 155 13.27 10.79 17.21
C ALA A 155 13.46 9.71 16.15
N ALA A 156 14.70 9.24 15.94
CA ALA A 156 15.02 8.19 14.98
C ALA A 156 14.40 6.84 15.37
N ALA A 157 14.52 6.43 16.66
CA ALA A 157 13.96 5.19 17.17
C ALA A 157 12.44 5.17 17.08
N TRP A 158 11.79 6.24 17.50
CA TRP A 158 10.34 6.39 17.45
C TRP A 158 9.81 6.38 16.03
N THR A 159 10.40 7.18 15.14
CA THR A 159 10.01 7.23 13.72
C THR A 159 10.20 5.89 13.04
N HIS A 160 11.32 5.20 13.28
CA HIS A 160 11.56 3.85 12.76
C HIS A 160 10.48 2.86 13.21
N GLY A 161 10.13 2.86 14.50
CA GLY A 161 9.09 2.02 15.08
C GLY A 161 7.71 2.30 14.51
N CYS A 162 7.29 3.58 14.46
CA CYS A 162 6.02 4.01 13.88
C CYS A 162 5.89 3.62 12.40
N MET A 163 6.95 3.84 11.60
CA MET A 163 7.00 3.39 10.21
C MET A 163 6.91 1.85 10.11
N GLY A 164 7.57 1.12 11.01
CA GLY A 164 7.49 -0.34 11.10
C GLY A 164 6.07 -0.84 11.31
N LEU A 165 5.36 -0.28 12.29
CA LEU A 165 3.95 -0.57 12.59
C LEU A 165 3.04 -0.22 11.42
N HIS A 166 3.19 0.98 10.86
CA HIS A 166 2.38 1.42 9.72
C HIS A 166 2.52 0.45 8.53
N PHE A 167 3.74 0.12 8.12
CA PHE A 167 3.96 -0.81 7.00
C PHE A 167 3.45 -2.23 7.26
N ALA A 168 3.40 -2.66 8.51
CA ALA A 168 2.87 -3.98 8.86
C ALA A 168 1.33 -3.99 8.87
N LEU A 169 0.70 -2.92 9.37
CA LEU A 169 -0.73 -2.87 9.69
C LEU A 169 -1.58 -2.08 8.70
N ARG A 170 -0.99 -1.36 7.74
CA ARG A 170 -1.70 -0.48 6.78
C ARG A 170 -2.82 -1.16 5.98
N ALA A 171 -2.79 -2.49 5.85
CA ALA A 171 -3.84 -3.25 5.19
C ALA A 171 -5.03 -3.56 6.13
N ASN A 172 -4.90 -3.32 7.43
CA ASN A 172 -5.94 -3.59 8.41
C ASN A 172 -6.93 -2.41 8.47
N VAL A 173 -8.22 -2.69 8.33
CA VAL A 173 -9.29 -1.67 8.34
C VAL A 173 -9.35 -0.92 9.68
N ARG A 174 -9.18 -1.63 10.82
CA ARG A 174 -9.17 -0.99 12.14
C ARG A 174 -8.00 -0.03 12.29
N TRP A 175 -6.81 -0.40 11.78
CA TRP A 175 -5.63 0.47 11.75
C TRP A 175 -5.88 1.75 10.95
N ARG A 176 -6.49 1.64 9.76
CA ARG A 176 -6.82 2.82 8.93
C ARG A 176 -7.82 3.75 9.62
N ARG A 177 -8.82 3.21 10.29
CA ARG A 177 -9.77 4.03 11.06
C ARG A 177 -9.13 4.75 12.25
N ALA A 178 -8.17 4.11 12.91
CA ALA A 178 -7.43 4.69 14.03
C ALA A 178 -6.27 5.62 13.59
N GLN A 179 -5.99 5.73 12.31
CA GLN A 179 -4.82 6.45 11.79
C GLN A 179 -4.73 7.91 12.26
N PRO A 180 -5.80 8.74 12.32
CA PRO A 180 -5.70 10.10 12.85
C PRO A 180 -5.24 10.13 14.31
N LEU A 181 -5.84 9.31 15.16
CA LEU A 181 -5.45 9.19 16.58
C LEU A 181 -4.01 8.69 16.73
N LEU A 182 -3.63 7.67 15.96
CA LEU A 182 -2.28 7.11 15.99
C LEU A 182 -1.24 8.14 15.52
N LEU A 183 -1.58 8.98 14.54
CA LEU A 183 -0.71 10.07 14.09
C LEU A 183 -0.54 11.13 15.18
N THR A 184 -1.63 11.49 15.87
CA THR A 184 -1.58 12.39 17.02
C THR A 184 -0.62 11.87 18.10
N VAL A 185 -0.76 10.60 18.49
CA VAL A 185 0.16 9.97 19.46
C VAL A 185 1.60 9.91 18.93
N ALA A 186 1.78 9.63 17.63
CA ALA A 186 3.10 9.54 17.01
C ALA A 186 3.86 10.89 17.03
N VAL A 187 3.15 12.02 17.04
CA VAL A 187 3.74 13.35 17.15
C VAL A 187 3.84 13.82 18.60
N LEU A 188 2.76 13.66 19.37
CA LEU A 188 2.72 14.18 20.75
C LEU A 188 3.66 13.47 21.70
N LEU A 189 3.75 12.13 21.66
CA LEU A 189 4.53 11.37 22.63
C LEU A 189 6.02 11.74 22.63
N PRO A 190 6.75 11.75 21.49
CA PRO A 190 8.16 12.15 21.49
C PRO A 190 8.34 13.63 21.82
N THR A 191 7.38 14.49 21.46
CA THR A 191 7.42 15.91 21.81
C THR A 191 7.30 16.10 23.31
N LEU A 192 6.32 15.46 23.97
CA LEU A 192 6.14 15.52 25.42
C LEU A 192 7.34 14.90 26.15
N ALA A 193 7.92 13.82 25.62
CA ALA A 193 9.11 13.20 26.19
C ALA A 193 10.33 14.13 26.13
N ALA A 194 10.54 14.82 25.01
CA ALA A 194 11.62 15.81 24.86
C ALA A 194 11.42 17.02 25.78
N LEU A 195 10.19 17.54 25.85
CA LEU A 195 9.84 18.62 26.77
C LEU A 195 10.01 18.21 28.25
N GLY A 196 9.65 16.97 28.60
CA GLY A 196 9.87 16.42 29.93
C GLY A 196 11.34 16.35 30.30
N PHE A 197 12.22 15.94 29.37
CA PHE A 197 13.65 16.00 29.57
C PHE A 197 14.15 17.44 29.82
N VAL A 198 13.67 18.41 29.04
CA VAL A 198 14.03 19.82 29.20
C VAL A 198 13.52 20.38 30.54
N ALA A 199 12.30 20.01 30.96
CA ALA A 199 11.72 20.41 32.24
C ALA A 199 12.55 19.88 33.40
N MET A 200 12.90 18.59 33.40
CA MET A 200 13.78 17.98 34.41
C MET A 200 15.16 18.62 34.46
N GLY A 201 15.71 19.02 33.29
CA GLY A 201 16.99 19.72 33.23
C GLY A 201 16.96 21.10 33.89
N ARG A 202 15.88 21.86 33.67
CA ARG A 202 15.66 23.15 34.34
C ARG A 202 15.46 23.00 35.85
N GLU A 203 14.65 22.04 36.28
CA GLU A 203 14.44 21.71 37.69
C GLU A 203 15.77 21.36 38.38
N TRP A 204 16.59 20.53 37.71
CA TRP A 204 17.92 20.15 38.21
C TRP A 204 18.87 21.31 38.35
N GLN A 205 18.87 22.28 37.43
CA GLN A 205 19.71 23.48 37.52
C GLN A 205 19.37 24.37 38.74
N VAL A 206 18.10 24.42 39.11
CA VAL A 206 17.63 25.23 40.25
C VAL A 206 17.95 24.54 41.58
N ALA A 207 17.82 23.25 41.68
CA ALA A 207 18.03 22.48 42.87
C ALA A 207 18.82 21.18 42.61
N PRO A 208 20.13 21.26 42.35
CA PRO A 208 20.95 20.08 42.13
C PRO A 208 21.07 19.27 43.42
N GLY A 209 20.97 17.96 43.23
CA GLY A 209 21.09 16.98 44.33
C GLY A 209 22.35 16.10 44.17
N PRO A 210 22.54 15.13 45.07
CA PRO A 210 23.64 14.15 44.95
C PRO A 210 23.43 13.24 43.74
N VAL A 211 24.50 13.00 42.96
CA VAL A 211 24.49 12.18 41.75
C VAL A 211 25.55 11.09 41.85
N ASP A 212 25.16 9.88 41.54
CA ASP A 212 26.08 8.74 41.38
C ASP A 212 26.74 8.83 39.97
N ALA A 213 27.66 9.78 39.78
CA ALA A 213 28.35 10.01 38.54
C ALA A 213 29.58 9.08 38.38
N PRO A 214 29.91 8.62 37.17
CA PRO A 214 31.11 7.84 36.94
C PRO A 214 32.37 8.65 37.23
N GLY A 215 33.30 8.10 37.95
CA GLY A 215 34.63 8.69 38.07
C GLY A 215 35.36 8.71 36.71
N ALA A 216 36.42 9.53 36.59
CA ALA A 216 37.13 9.73 35.30
C ALA A 216 37.60 8.40 34.64
N ALA A 217 38.06 7.43 35.42
CA ALA A 217 38.47 6.13 34.91
C ALA A 217 37.28 5.29 34.41
N GLN A 218 36.17 5.31 35.15
CA GLN A 218 34.93 4.63 34.75
C GLN A 218 34.34 5.26 33.47
N GLY A 219 34.33 6.60 33.40
CA GLY A 219 33.90 7.33 32.22
C GLY A 219 34.69 6.96 30.97
N ARG A 220 36.04 6.90 31.07
CA ARG A 220 36.88 6.45 29.96
C ARG A 220 36.58 5.02 29.53
N ARG A 221 36.35 4.10 30.46
CA ARG A 221 35.99 2.70 30.13
C ARG A 221 34.64 2.61 29.45
N LEU A 222 33.64 3.37 29.89
CA LEU A 222 32.33 3.44 29.24
C LEU A 222 32.39 4.07 27.85
N GLY A 223 33.20 5.11 27.67
CA GLY A 223 33.50 5.70 26.36
C GLY A 223 34.13 4.68 25.43
N GLY A 224 35.20 4.01 25.87
CA GLY A 224 35.86 2.94 25.08
C GLY A 224 34.90 1.79 24.72
N LEU A 225 34.00 1.38 25.62
CA LEU A 225 32.98 0.38 25.32
C LEU A 225 32.03 0.85 24.20
N SER A 226 31.63 2.11 24.23
CA SER A 226 30.81 2.71 23.16
C SER A 226 31.55 2.74 21.83
N GLU A 227 32.78 3.20 21.81
CA GLU A 227 33.63 3.29 20.62
C GLU A 227 33.86 1.91 20.00
N HIS A 228 34.32 0.93 20.78
CA HIS A 228 34.51 -0.44 20.29
C HIS A 228 33.22 -1.07 19.77
N GLY A 229 32.07 -0.80 20.42
CA GLY A 229 30.76 -1.25 19.96
C GLY A 229 30.39 -0.64 18.60
N GLN A 230 30.63 0.66 18.41
CA GLN A 230 30.42 1.35 17.15
C GLN A 230 31.34 0.84 16.05
N ASP A 231 32.63 0.65 16.34
CA ASP A 231 33.64 0.15 15.38
C ASP A 231 33.30 -1.26 14.92
N LEU A 232 32.95 -2.15 15.83
CA LEU A 232 32.50 -3.50 15.51
C LEU A 232 31.28 -3.48 14.60
N TYR A 233 30.28 -2.68 14.98
CA TYR A 233 29.06 -2.54 14.18
C TYR A 233 29.32 -1.98 12.78
N MET A 234 30.12 -0.92 12.67
CA MET A 234 30.51 -0.33 11.39
C MET A 234 31.29 -1.30 10.52
N THR A 235 32.20 -2.06 11.13
CA THR A 235 32.97 -3.11 10.44
C THR A 235 32.04 -4.18 9.86
N LEU A 236 31.07 -4.67 10.65
CA LEU A 236 30.08 -5.66 10.20
C LEU A 236 29.18 -5.11 9.09
N LEU A 237 28.73 -3.86 9.21
CA LEU A 237 27.93 -3.21 8.19
C LEU A 237 28.73 -2.98 6.88
N ALA A 238 29.97 -2.51 6.99
CA ALA A 238 30.86 -2.32 5.86
C ALA A 238 31.17 -3.66 5.17
N ALA A 239 31.49 -4.70 5.93
CA ALA A 239 31.72 -6.04 5.41
C ALA A 239 30.50 -6.57 4.65
N LEU A 240 29.28 -6.39 5.20
CA LEU A 240 28.05 -6.77 4.52
C LEU A 240 27.88 -6.02 3.18
N LEU A 241 28.10 -4.70 3.18
CA LEU A 241 27.95 -3.87 1.97
C LEU A 241 28.98 -4.22 0.91
N LEU A 242 30.25 -4.42 1.31
CA LEU A 242 31.33 -4.86 0.42
C LEU A 242 31.05 -6.25 -0.15
N ALA A 243 30.64 -7.20 0.68
CA ALA A 243 30.26 -8.54 0.22
C ALA A 243 29.07 -8.49 -0.77
N ARG A 244 28.11 -7.58 -0.57
CA ARG A 244 27.03 -7.34 -1.55
C ARG A 244 27.55 -6.78 -2.87
N LEU A 245 28.46 -5.81 -2.81
CA LEU A 245 29.07 -5.23 -4.01
C LEU A 245 29.87 -6.30 -4.77
N ALA A 246 30.68 -7.08 -4.05
CA ALA A 246 31.41 -8.20 -4.63
C ALA A 246 30.46 -9.22 -5.29
N ARG A 247 29.40 -9.63 -4.59
CA ARG A 247 28.38 -10.52 -5.16
C ARG A 247 27.72 -9.92 -6.41
N GLY A 248 27.43 -8.62 -6.42
CA GLY A 248 26.89 -7.91 -7.58
C GLY A 248 27.84 -7.93 -8.78
N ARG A 249 29.16 -7.83 -8.53
CA ARG A 249 30.18 -7.98 -9.56
C ARG A 249 30.38 -9.42 -10.02
N MET A 250 30.31 -10.39 -9.11
CA MET A 250 30.43 -11.82 -9.44
C MET A 250 29.37 -12.30 -10.44
N TYR A 251 28.17 -11.72 -10.45
CA TYR A 251 27.15 -12.02 -11.47
C TYR A 251 27.53 -11.57 -12.89
N ARG A 252 28.62 -10.81 -13.06
CA ARG A 252 29.16 -10.38 -14.36
C ARG A 252 30.31 -11.26 -14.85
N PHE A 253 30.76 -12.23 -14.04
CA PHE A 253 31.86 -13.13 -14.45
C PHE A 253 31.36 -14.31 -15.29
N PRO A 254 32.14 -14.82 -16.26
CA PRO A 254 31.86 -16.05 -16.98
C PRO A 254 31.70 -17.22 -16.00
N GLY A 255 30.60 -17.99 -16.14
CA GLY A 255 30.32 -19.16 -15.29
C GLY A 255 29.04 -19.04 -14.47
N VAL A 256 28.45 -17.84 -14.29
CA VAL A 256 27.11 -17.71 -13.72
C VAL A 256 26.09 -18.03 -14.80
N ARG A 257 25.22 -19.03 -14.54
CA ARG A 257 24.14 -19.38 -15.46
C ARG A 257 23.16 -18.21 -15.56
N MET A 258 23.13 -17.57 -16.72
CA MET A 258 22.22 -16.49 -17.05
C MET A 258 20.97 -17.05 -17.74
N LEU A 259 19.87 -16.37 -17.60
CA LEU A 259 18.63 -16.59 -18.36
C LEU A 259 18.14 -15.26 -18.94
N THR A 260 17.39 -15.35 -20.02
CA THR A 260 16.79 -14.21 -20.70
C THR A 260 15.31 -14.08 -20.36
N LEU A 261 14.94 -12.92 -19.82
CA LEU A 261 13.53 -12.54 -19.67
C LEU A 261 13.17 -11.58 -20.80
N ARG A 262 12.22 -11.99 -21.64
CA ARG A 262 11.68 -11.16 -22.71
C ARG A 262 10.44 -10.44 -22.23
N TYR A 263 10.53 -9.12 -22.10
CA TYR A 263 9.40 -8.25 -21.87
C TYR A 263 8.86 -7.75 -23.21
N PRO A 264 7.66 -7.17 -23.29
CA PRO A 264 7.10 -6.68 -24.54
C PRO A 264 7.98 -5.66 -25.27
N ASP A 265 8.71 -4.84 -24.51
CA ASP A 265 9.53 -3.72 -24.99
C ASP A 265 11.02 -4.02 -25.06
N ARG A 266 11.51 -5.04 -24.35
CA ARG A 266 12.94 -5.37 -24.26
C ARG A 266 13.23 -6.76 -23.73
N SER A 267 14.46 -7.22 -23.95
CA SER A 267 14.97 -8.44 -23.32
C SER A 267 16.07 -8.09 -22.32
N VAL A 268 16.07 -8.77 -21.18
CA VAL A 268 17.10 -8.59 -20.14
C VAL A 268 17.68 -9.93 -19.72
N GLN A 269 19.00 -9.94 -19.51
CA GLN A 269 19.70 -11.11 -18.98
C GLN A 269 19.84 -10.99 -17.47
N VAL A 270 19.46 -12.03 -16.76
CA VAL A 270 19.53 -12.08 -15.30
C VAL A 270 20.07 -13.42 -14.82
N PRO A 271 20.74 -13.46 -13.67
CA PRO A 271 21.19 -14.72 -13.09
C PRO A 271 20.03 -15.62 -12.70
N VAL A 272 20.17 -16.92 -12.89
CA VAL A 272 19.23 -17.91 -12.36
C VAL A 272 19.02 -17.71 -10.86
N GLY A 273 17.77 -17.87 -10.41
CA GLY A 273 17.36 -17.65 -9.02
C GLY A 273 16.87 -16.24 -8.67
N TRP A 274 16.89 -15.30 -9.61
CA TRP A 274 16.20 -14.02 -9.46
C TRP A 274 14.69 -14.20 -9.69
N SER A 275 13.87 -13.48 -8.93
CA SER A 275 12.47 -13.37 -9.28
C SER A 275 12.28 -12.37 -10.44
N VAL A 276 11.19 -12.53 -11.20
CA VAL A 276 10.88 -11.61 -12.30
C VAL A 276 10.75 -10.17 -11.80
N LEU A 277 10.20 -9.94 -10.59
CA LEU A 277 10.13 -8.60 -9.99
C LEU A 277 11.51 -8.02 -9.64
N GLU A 278 12.44 -8.85 -9.16
CA GLU A 278 13.82 -8.43 -8.90
C GLU A 278 14.52 -8.05 -10.20
N ALA A 279 14.32 -8.83 -11.26
CA ALA A 279 14.80 -8.54 -12.61
C ALA A 279 14.25 -7.20 -13.13
N SER A 280 12.94 -7.01 -13.07
CA SER A 280 12.29 -5.76 -13.49
C SER A 280 12.89 -4.55 -12.78
N ARG A 281 13.04 -4.61 -11.45
CA ARG A 281 13.58 -3.51 -10.64
C ARG A 281 15.05 -3.22 -10.92
N ALA A 282 15.85 -4.25 -11.13
CA ALA A 282 17.28 -4.08 -11.41
C ALA A 282 17.51 -3.39 -12.75
N HIS A 283 16.68 -3.70 -13.75
CA HIS A 283 16.77 -3.15 -15.10
C HIS A 283 15.89 -1.91 -15.33
N GLY A 284 15.30 -1.35 -14.27
CA GLY A 284 14.49 -0.13 -14.38
C GLY A 284 13.17 -0.33 -15.13
N ILE A 285 12.70 -1.59 -15.24
CA ILE A 285 11.40 -1.90 -15.82
C ILE A 285 10.33 -1.62 -14.77
N ALA A 286 9.40 -0.71 -15.11
CA ALA A 286 8.32 -0.35 -14.22
C ALA A 286 7.41 -1.56 -13.98
N HIS A 287 7.25 -1.94 -12.71
CA HIS A 287 6.49 -3.11 -12.33
C HIS A 287 5.77 -2.86 -11.01
N LEU A 288 4.45 -2.80 -11.08
CA LEU A 288 3.62 -2.48 -9.91
C LEU A 288 3.73 -3.59 -8.86
N SER A 289 4.04 -3.23 -7.61
CA SER A 289 4.15 -4.18 -6.50
C SER A 289 3.85 -3.51 -5.17
N LEU A 290 2.56 -3.28 -4.88
CA LEU A 290 2.10 -2.54 -3.69
C LEU A 290 2.50 -3.20 -2.37
N CYS A 291 2.55 -4.53 -2.29
CA CYS A 291 2.99 -5.23 -1.09
C CYS A 291 4.52 -5.33 -0.93
N GLY A 292 5.28 -4.83 -1.91
CA GLY A 292 6.74 -4.90 -1.90
C GLY A 292 7.32 -6.29 -2.12
N GLY A 293 6.62 -7.18 -2.85
CA GLY A 293 7.13 -8.51 -3.21
C GLY A 293 6.76 -9.64 -2.23
N ARG A 294 5.67 -9.48 -1.46
CA ARG A 294 5.30 -10.39 -0.37
C ARG A 294 4.18 -11.36 -0.69
N ALA A 295 3.83 -11.55 -1.95
CA ALA A 295 2.69 -12.37 -2.40
C ALA A 295 1.32 -12.01 -1.78
N ARG A 296 1.17 -10.82 -1.17
CA ARG A 296 -0.06 -10.42 -0.46
C ARG A 296 -1.04 -9.62 -1.31
N CYS A 297 -0.56 -9.01 -2.39
CA CYS A 297 -1.35 -8.33 -3.39
C CYS A 297 -1.20 -9.04 -4.74
N SER A 298 -2.13 -8.79 -5.62
CA SER A 298 -2.09 -9.31 -6.99
C SER A 298 -1.51 -8.32 -8.00
N THR A 299 -0.96 -7.19 -7.55
CA THR A 299 -0.55 -6.09 -8.45
C THR A 299 0.69 -6.39 -9.27
N CYS A 300 1.52 -7.36 -8.84
CA CYS A 300 2.68 -7.81 -9.61
C CYS A 300 2.39 -9.03 -10.51
N ARG A 301 1.12 -9.19 -10.95
CA ARG A 301 0.78 -10.27 -11.88
C ARG A 301 1.44 -10.07 -13.23
N ILE A 302 1.94 -11.18 -13.75
CA ILE A 302 2.48 -11.29 -15.10
C ILE A 302 1.79 -12.43 -15.84
N ARG A 303 1.66 -12.31 -17.14
CA ARG A 303 1.44 -13.45 -18.04
C ARG A 303 2.81 -14.02 -18.38
N VAL A 304 2.89 -15.35 -18.39
CA VAL A 304 4.13 -16.06 -18.68
C VAL A 304 3.90 -16.92 -19.92
N ALA A 305 4.83 -16.87 -20.87
CA ALA A 305 4.90 -17.75 -22.02
C ALA A 305 6.29 -18.40 -22.12
N GLY A 306 6.36 -19.63 -22.58
CA GLY A 306 7.60 -20.40 -22.74
C GLY A 306 7.49 -21.82 -22.19
N PRO A 307 8.61 -22.56 -22.16
CA PRO A 307 8.64 -23.95 -21.72
C PRO A 307 8.21 -24.09 -20.25
N ALA A 308 7.28 -25.00 -19.97
CA ALA A 308 6.79 -25.27 -18.60
C ALA A 308 7.93 -25.64 -17.63
N ALA A 309 8.97 -26.32 -18.11
CA ALA A 309 10.16 -26.68 -17.33
C ALA A 309 10.93 -25.45 -16.79
N HIS A 310 10.79 -24.29 -17.43
CA HIS A 310 11.43 -23.04 -17.00
C HIS A 310 10.60 -22.26 -15.97
N CYS A 311 9.34 -22.67 -15.75
CA CYS A 311 8.40 -22.00 -14.86
C CYS A 311 8.06 -22.92 -13.67
N PRO A 312 8.82 -22.86 -12.56
CA PRO A 312 8.54 -23.68 -11.38
C PRO A 312 7.11 -23.48 -10.86
N PRO A 313 6.49 -24.51 -10.25
CA PRO A 313 5.13 -24.41 -9.75
C PRO A 313 4.98 -23.31 -8.69
N PRO A 314 3.81 -22.66 -8.58
CA PRO A 314 3.57 -21.61 -7.61
C PRO A 314 3.59 -22.15 -6.18
N GLY A 315 4.28 -21.44 -5.28
CA GLY A 315 4.26 -21.73 -3.85
C GLY A 315 2.90 -21.41 -3.22
N LEU A 316 2.64 -21.90 -2.01
CA LEU A 316 1.34 -21.78 -1.31
C LEU A 316 0.80 -20.33 -1.20
N ASP A 317 1.67 -19.36 -0.89
CA ASP A 317 1.24 -17.96 -0.78
C ASP A 317 0.88 -17.35 -2.14
N GLU A 318 1.58 -17.75 -3.20
CA GLU A 318 1.26 -17.39 -4.57
C GLU A 318 -0.07 -18.01 -5.01
N GLN A 319 -0.25 -19.32 -4.79
CA GLN A 319 -1.49 -20.04 -5.11
C GLN A 319 -2.71 -19.38 -4.46
N ARG A 320 -2.64 -19.06 -3.15
CA ARG A 320 -3.73 -18.40 -2.43
C ARG A 320 -4.06 -17.02 -3.02
N THR A 321 -3.05 -16.27 -3.44
CA THR A 321 -3.25 -14.96 -4.02
C THR A 321 -3.82 -15.03 -5.43
N LEU A 322 -3.35 -15.96 -6.26
CA LEU A 322 -3.85 -16.21 -7.61
C LEU A 322 -5.29 -16.74 -7.59
N ALA A 323 -5.61 -17.66 -6.68
CA ALA A 323 -6.97 -18.18 -6.49
C ALA A 323 -7.96 -17.09 -6.09
N ARG A 324 -7.56 -16.18 -5.18
CA ARG A 324 -8.41 -15.05 -4.75
C ARG A 324 -8.83 -14.12 -5.89
N VAL A 325 -7.98 -13.97 -6.91
CA VAL A 325 -8.24 -13.11 -8.09
C VAL A 325 -8.66 -13.92 -9.30
N ARG A 326 -8.95 -15.22 -9.15
CA ARG A 326 -9.34 -16.15 -10.22
C ARG A 326 -8.41 -16.04 -11.45
N ALA A 327 -7.10 -16.01 -11.20
CA ALA A 327 -6.10 -15.87 -12.25
C ALA A 327 -6.04 -17.10 -13.14
N GLY A 328 -5.91 -16.92 -14.46
CA GLY A 328 -5.72 -18.01 -15.41
C GLY A 328 -4.40 -18.77 -15.22
N ALA A 329 -4.28 -19.96 -15.80
CA ALA A 329 -3.16 -20.88 -15.62
C ALA A 329 -1.78 -20.28 -16.00
N GLN A 330 -1.74 -19.36 -16.96
CA GLN A 330 -0.51 -18.68 -17.41
C GLN A 330 -0.16 -17.43 -16.59
N VAL A 331 -0.94 -17.12 -15.56
CA VAL A 331 -0.71 -15.94 -14.73
C VAL A 331 0.08 -16.31 -13.48
N ARG A 332 1.16 -15.59 -13.24
CA ARG A 332 2.04 -15.79 -12.08
C ARG A 332 2.25 -14.45 -11.34
N LEU A 333 2.74 -14.53 -10.12
CA LEU A 333 3.21 -13.34 -9.40
C LEU A 333 4.70 -13.12 -9.68
N ALA A 334 5.06 -12.02 -10.30
CA ALA A 334 6.45 -11.68 -10.62
C ALA A 334 7.37 -11.69 -9.39
N CYS A 335 6.84 -11.40 -8.22
CA CYS A 335 7.61 -11.42 -6.98
C CYS A 335 7.91 -12.83 -6.44
N GLN A 336 7.19 -13.84 -6.91
CA GLN A 336 7.35 -15.23 -6.47
C GLN A 336 8.01 -16.11 -7.54
N LEU A 337 7.70 -15.87 -8.80
CA LEU A 337 8.26 -16.65 -9.90
C LEU A 337 9.76 -16.42 -10.02
N ARG A 338 10.54 -17.50 -9.85
CA ARG A 338 11.99 -17.59 -10.08
C ARG A 338 12.26 -18.54 -11.23
N PRO A 339 12.38 -18.00 -12.45
CA PRO A 339 12.60 -18.84 -13.63
C PRO A 339 13.89 -19.65 -13.55
N THR A 340 13.86 -20.84 -14.15
CA THR A 340 15.04 -21.72 -14.27
C THR A 340 15.67 -21.70 -15.66
N GLY A 341 15.03 -21.03 -16.62
CA GLY A 341 15.47 -20.82 -18.00
C GLY A 341 14.72 -19.64 -18.63
N ASP A 342 14.94 -19.40 -19.91
CA ASP A 342 14.39 -18.29 -20.67
C ASP A 342 12.86 -18.31 -20.68
N LEU A 343 12.24 -17.17 -20.42
CA LEU A 343 10.79 -16.99 -20.43
C LEU A 343 10.39 -15.65 -21.05
N GLU A 344 9.20 -15.61 -21.61
CA GLU A 344 8.50 -14.39 -21.97
C GLU A 344 7.59 -13.97 -20.83
N VAL A 345 7.64 -12.70 -20.44
CA VAL A 345 6.92 -12.16 -19.28
C VAL A 345 6.27 -10.83 -19.64
N SER A 346 4.97 -10.75 -19.47
CA SER A 346 4.20 -9.53 -19.73
C SER A 346 3.50 -9.08 -18.44
N PRO A 347 3.86 -7.94 -17.83
CA PRO A 347 3.13 -7.37 -16.71
C PRO A 347 1.66 -7.13 -17.08
N LEU A 348 0.73 -7.59 -16.25
CA LEU A 348 -0.72 -7.44 -16.50
C LEU A 348 -1.27 -6.12 -15.95
N LEU A 349 -0.56 -5.50 -15.01
CA LEU A 349 -0.88 -4.19 -14.48
C LEU A 349 0.31 -3.29 -14.78
N GLY A 350 0.08 -2.26 -15.57
CA GLY A 350 1.06 -1.42 -16.21
C GLY A 350 2.34 -1.12 -15.42
N GLY A 351 3.40 -1.49 -16.03
CA GLY A 351 4.77 -1.18 -15.69
C GLY A 351 5.50 -0.70 -16.94
N GLY A 352 4.89 0.21 -17.69
CA GLY A 352 5.62 0.94 -18.73
C GLY A 352 6.77 1.70 -18.08
N THR A 353 7.91 1.77 -18.72
CA THR A 353 8.97 2.72 -18.39
C THR A 353 8.34 4.11 -18.41
N VAL A 354 7.98 4.61 -17.21
CA VAL A 354 7.74 6.03 -17.08
C VAL A 354 9.12 6.65 -17.30
N ALA A 355 9.38 7.17 -18.51
CA ALA A 355 10.39 8.18 -18.67
C ALA A 355 10.14 9.20 -17.54
N GLU A 356 11.19 9.64 -16.85
CA GLU A 356 11.08 10.65 -15.81
C GLU A 356 10.39 11.88 -16.42
N GLY A 357 9.08 12.02 -16.17
CA GLY A 357 8.22 13.05 -16.76
C GLY A 357 6.77 12.62 -16.97
N GLN A 358 6.49 11.31 -17.09
CA GLN A 358 5.13 10.78 -17.23
C GLN A 358 4.80 9.81 -16.08
N ARG A 359 4.68 10.35 -14.87
CA ARG A 359 3.81 9.70 -13.87
C ARG A 359 2.41 9.74 -14.46
N PRO A 360 1.59 8.64 -14.36
CA PRO A 360 0.17 8.77 -14.62
C PRO A 360 -0.26 9.98 -13.80
N ARG A 361 -0.76 11.00 -14.45
CA ARG A 361 -1.39 12.12 -13.76
C ARG A 361 -2.66 11.55 -13.16
N LEU A 362 -2.55 10.99 -11.96
CA LEU A 362 -3.66 10.96 -11.05
C LEU A 362 -3.97 12.43 -10.80
N GLU A 363 -4.98 12.95 -11.44
CA GLU A 363 -5.41 14.33 -11.27
C GLU A 363 -5.96 14.58 -9.87
N GLY A 364 -6.00 13.54 -9.04
CA GLY A 364 -6.42 13.57 -7.64
C GLY A 364 -7.72 12.82 -7.38
N GLU A 365 -8.15 12.87 -6.13
CA GLU A 365 -9.45 12.41 -5.69
C GLU A 365 -10.48 13.50 -6.01
N ARG A 366 -11.53 13.15 -6.78
CA ARG A 366 -12.59 14.06 -7.20
C ARG A 366 -13.95 13.47 -6.90
N GLU A 367 -14.90 14.34 -6.63
CA GLU A 367 -16.31 13.99 -6.54
C GLU A 367 -16.88 13.87 -7.95
N VAL A 368 -17.31 12.67 -8.34
CA VAL A 368 -17.79 12.36 -9.69
C VAL A 368 -19.10 11.64 -9.67
N ALA A 369 -19.87 11.75 -10.77
CA ALA A 369 -20.99 10.86 -11.04
C ALA A 369 -20.56 9.83 -12.11
N VAL A 370 -20.84 8.56 -11.84
CA VAL A 370 -20.49 7.44 -12.71
C VAL A 370 -21.75 6.75 -13.20
N LEU A 371 -21.89 6.66 -14.52
CA LEU A 371 -22.98 6.00 -15.19
C LEU A 371 -22.48 4.73 -15.90
N PHE A 372 -23.07 3.58 -15.58
CA PHE A 372 -22.91 2.34 -16.32
C PHE A 372 -24.12 2.09 -17.20
N VAL A 373 -23.89 1.65 -18.43
CA VAL A 373 -24.92 1.24 -19.39
C VAL A 373 -24.55 -0.13 -19.93
N ASP A 374 -25.49 -1.07 -19.97
CA ASP A 374 -25.25 -2.45 -20.39
C ASP A 374 -26.44 -3.01 -21.17
N LEU A 375 -26.15 -3.82 -22.23
CA LEU A 375 -27.18 -4.49 -23.00
C LEU A 375 -27.70 -5.72 -22.25
N ARG A 376 -28.99 -5.90 -22.20
CA ARG A 376 -29.59 -7.09 -21.66
C ARG A 376 -29.66 -8.21 -22.71
N ARG A 377 -29.49 -9.46 -22.29
CA ARG A 377 -29.53 -10.65 -23.14
C ARG A 377 -28.51 -10.67 -24.29
N TRP A 378 -27.42 -9.87 -24.14
CA TRP A 378 -26.36 -9.82 -25.14
C TRP A 378 -25.75 -11.18 -25.42
N SER A 379 -25.45 -12.00 -24.40
CA SER A 379 -24.87 -13.35 -24.57
C SER A 379 -25.77 -14.25 -25.42
N GLY A 380 -27.09 -14.18 -25.23
CA GLY A 380 -28.05 -14.95 -26.03
C GLY A 380 -28.14 -14.48 -27.49
N LEU A 381 -27.94 -13.17 -27.74
CA LEU A 381 -27.81 -12.64 -29.11
C LEU A 381 -26.49 -13.12 -29.72
N ALA A 382 -25.39 -13.06 -28.97
CA ALA A 382 -24.07 -13.45 -29.41
C ALA A 382 -23.97 -14.94 -29.79
N GLU A 383 -24.75 -15.81 -29.19
CA GLU A 383 -24.81 -17.22 -29.55
C GLU A 383 -25.57 -17.49 -30.86
N ARG A 384 -26.45 -16.61 -31.30
CA ARG A 384 -27.36 -16.80 -32.44
C ARG A 384 -26.98 -16.03 -33.69
N GLN A 385 -26.16 -15.01 -33.57
CA GLN A 385 -25.79 -14.10 -34.67
C GLN A 385 -24.36 -14.34 -35.16
N TRP A 386 -24.11 -13.96 -36.40
CA TRP A 386 -22.77 -14.01 -36.96
C TRP A 386 -21.83 -12.98 -36.29
N PRO A 387 -20.54 -13.28 -36.13
CA PRO A 387 -19.60 -12.35 -35.47
C PRO A 387 -19.57 -10.94 -36.06
N PHE A 388 -19.78 -10.78 -37.36
CA PHE A 388 -19.81 -9.47 -38.04
C PHE A 388 -21.06 -8.65 -37.68
N ASP A 389 -22.21 -9.32 -37.50
CA ASP A 389 -23.46 -8.65 -37.07
C ASP A 389 -23.33 -8.16 -35.64
N LEU A 390 -22.68 -8.94 -34.77
CA LEU A 390 -22.39 -8.54 -33.40
C LEU A 390 -21.49 -7.30 -33.34
N VAL A 391 -20.45 -7.24 -34.18
CA VAL A 391 -19.57 -6.06 -34.28
C VAL A 391 -20.37 -4.83 -34.73
N TYR A 392 -21.25 -4.97 -35.74
CA TYR A 392 -22.12 -3.90 -36.19
C TYR A 392 -23.05 -3.39 -35.10
N VAL A 393 -23.67 -4.29 -34.36
CA VAL A 393 -24.56 -3.94 -33.23
C VAL A 393 -23.80 -3.20 -32.13
N LEU A 394 -22.63 -3.71 -31.73
CA LEU A 394 -21.80 -3.07 -30.72
C LEU A 394 -21.30 -1.69 -31.16
N ASP A 395 -20.83 -1.57 -32.40
CA ASP A 395 -20.33 -0.30 -32.92
C ASP A 395 -21.44 0.78 -32.91
N ARG A 396 -22.65 0.44 -33.36
CA ARG A 396 -23.80 1.33 -33.33
C ARG A 396 -24.22 1.66 -31.91
N TYR A 397 -24.24 0.69 -31.00
CA TYR A 397 -24.55 0.89 -29.59
C TYR A 397 -23.55 1.82 -28.92
N PHE A 398 -22.26 1.58 -29.11
CA PHE A 398 -21.19 2.41 -28.54
C PHE A 398 -21.20 3.84 -29.11
N ALA A 399 -21.49 3.99 -30.38
CA ALA A 399 -21.64 5.30 -31.00
C ALA A 399 -22.81 6.08 -30.38
N LEU A 400 -23.97 5.43 -30.19
CA LEU A 400 -25.17 6.01 -29.61
C LEU A 400 -24.94 6.44 -28.16
N VAL A 401 -24.45 5.54 -27.32
CA VAL A 401 -24.20 5.82 -25.90
C VAL A 401 -23.09 6.86 -25.74
N GLY A 402 -21.97 6.69 -26.47
CA GLY A 402 -20.85 7.60 -26.40
C GLY A 402 -21.19 9.03 -26.88
N GLN A 403 -22.07 9.16 -27.88
CA GLN A 403 -22.55 10.46 -28.35
C GLN A 403 -23.45 11.13 -27.31
N ALA A 404 -24.41 10.39 -26.72
CA ALA A 404 -25.31 10.91 -25.70
C ALA A 404 -24.55 11.39 -24.45
N VAL A 405 -23.53 10.62 -24.03
CA VAL A 405 -22.65 10.99 -22.91
C VAL A 405 -21.89 12.30 -23.20
N ARG A 406 -21.28 12.42 -24.40
CA ARG A 406 -20.54 13.64 -24.77
C ARG A 406 -21.44 14.87 -24.90
N GLU A 407 -22.62 14.73 -25.50
CA GLU A 407 -23.60 15.81 -25.62
C GLU A 407 -24.07 16.33 -24.24
N SER A 408 -24.10 15.44 -23.24
CA SER A 408 -24.42 15.80 -21.87
C SER A 408 -23.19 16.26 -21.04
N GLY A 409 -22.02 16.44 -21.65
CA GLY A 409 -20.82 16.92 -20.97
C GLY A 409 -20.08 15.87 -20.15
N GLY A 410 -20.32 14.59 -20.39
CA GLY A 410 -19.60 13.48 -19.77
C GLY A 410 -18.49 12.92 -20.68
N VAL A 411 -17.63 12.11 -20.09
CA VAL A 411 -16.56 11.39 -20.78
C VAL A 411 -16.88 9.90 -20.83
N PRO A 412 -17.18 9.31 -22.02
CA PRO A 412 -17.29 7.87 -22.18
C PRO A 412 -15.89 7.27 -21.99
N ASN A 413 -15.79 6.27 -21.08
CA ASN A 413 -14.48 5.87 -20.57
C ASN A 413 -14.07 4.46 -21.00
N GLN A 414 -14.82 3.44 -20.68
CA GLN A 414 -14.46 2.06 -20.95
C GLN A 414 -15.60 1.32 -21.65
N PHE A 415 -15.21 0.54 -22.68
CA PHE A 415 -16.07 -0.42 -23.33
C PHE A 415 -15.59 -1.82 -22.92
N ILE A 416 -16.35 -2.50 -22.04
CA ILE A 416 -16.01 -3.83 -21.50
C ILE A 416 -17.09 -4.81 -21.94
N GLY A 417 -16.84 -5.52 -23.04
CA GLY A 417 -17.87 -6.35 -23.65
C GLY A 417 -18.99 -5.47 -24.23
N ASP A 418 -20.19 -5.61 -23.70
CA ASP A 418 -21.39 -4.83 -24.00
C ASP A 418 -21.69 -3.71 -22.97
N SER A 419 -20.79 -3.49 -22.01
CA SER A 419 -20.94 -2.47 -20.99
C SER A 419 -20.15 -1.19 -21.31
N VAL A 420 -20.76 -0.02 -21.11
CA VAL A 420 -20.13 1.29 -21.24
C VAL A 420 -20.13 1.99 -19.89
N MET A 421 -18.96 2.48 -19.47
CA MET A 421 -18.81 3.36 -18.31
C MET A 421 -18.64 4.81 -18.78
N ALA A 422 -19.33 5.75 -18.13
CA ALA A 422 -19.18 7.19 -18.37
C ALA A 422 -18.95 7.93 -17.05
N ILE A 423 -18.11 8.98 -17.10
CA ILE A 423 -17.72 9.79 -15.94
C ILE A 423 -18.17 11.24 -16.19
N PHE A 424 -18.75 11.85 -15.15
CA PHE A 424 -19.15 13.26 -15.11
C PHE A 424 -18.55 13.93 -13.88
N GLY A 425 -18.26 15.23 -13.93
CA GLY A 425 -17.70 15.98 -12.79
C GLY A 425 -16.17 16.10 -12.82
N LEU A 426 -15.56 16.06 -13.99
CA LEU A 426 -14.12 16.23 -14.13
C LEU A 426 -13.67 17.68 -13.91
N GLU A 427 -14.49 18.64 -14.34
CA GLU A 427 -14.21 20.07 -14.29
C GLU A 427 -15.28 20.88 -13.54
N GLU A 428 -16.35 20.22 -13.09
CA GLU A 428 -17.54 20.84 -12.53
C GLU A 428 -17.92 20.28 -11.15
N GLY A 429 -18.81 20.97 -10.45
CA GLY A 429 -19.33 20.53 -9.16
C GLY A 429 -20.22 19.29 -9.28
N LEU A 430 -20.35 18.53 -8.19
CA LEU A 430 -21.05 17.24 -8.14
C LEU A 430 -22.53 17.35 -8.51
N ASP A 431 -23.19 18.45 -8.16
CA ASP A 431 -24.60 18.73 -8.48
C ASP A 431 -24.82 18.83 -10.00
N LEU A 432 -23.97 19.54 -10.70
CA LEU A 432 -24.03 19.65 -12.16
C LEU A 432 -23.63 18.33 -12.83
N ALA A 433 -22.62 17.64 -12.30
CA ALA A 433 -22.22 16.33 -12.77
C ALA A 433 -23.36 15.32 -12.70
N CYS A 434 -24.10 15.27 -11.57
CA CYS A 434 -25.25 14.41 -11.41
C CYS A 434 -26.38 14.79 -12.38
N ARG A 435 -26.70 16.08 -12.53
CA ARG A 435 -27.70 16.54 -13.52
C ARG A 435 -27.36 16.08 -14.93
N ARG A 436 -26.14 16.27 -15.38
CA ARG A 436 -25.64 15.85 -16.68
C ARG A 436 -25.69 14.34 -16.87
N ALA A 437 -25.35 13.58 -15.82
CA ALA A 437 -25.45 12.13 -15.87
C ALA A 437 -26.88 11.62 -16.02
N PHE A 438 -27.87 12.26 -15.37
CA PHE A 438 -29.29 11.95 -15.57
C PHE A 438 -29.78 12.39 -16.95
N GLN A 439 -29.33 13.53 -17.47
CA GLN A 439 -29.63 13.96 -18.85
C GLN A 439 -29.10 12.96 -19.87
N ALA A 440 -27.86 12.49 -19.69
CA ALA A 440 -27.29 11.44 -20.53
C ALA A 440 -28.12 10.15 -20.48
N ALA A 441 -28.53 9.72 -19.29
CA ALA A 441 -29.35 8.52 -19.13
C ALA A 441 -30.72 8.66 -19.82
N ALA A 442 -31.37 9.82 -19.73
CA ALA A 442 -32.62 10.09 -20.44
C ALA A 442 -32.44 10.09 -21.98
N LEU A 443 -31.36 10.72 -22.48
CA LEU A 443 -31.05 10.76 -23.89
C LEU A 443 -30.70 9.38 -24.45
N ILE A 444 -29.93 8.57 -23.70
CA ILE A 444 -29.65 7.17 -24.05
C ILE A 444 -30.96 6.38 -24.14
N SER A 445 -31.84 6.51 -23.14
CA SER A 445 -33.11 5.82 -23.10
C SER A 445 -34.00 6.15 -24.31
N ALA A 446 -34.06 7.42 -24.73
CA ALA A 446 -34.80 7.83 -25.91
C ALA A 446 -34.22 7.19 -27.20
N ARG A 447 -32.92 7.34 -27.43
CA ARG A 447 -32.24 6.82 -28.62
C ARG A 447 -32.27 5.28 -28.70
N MET A 448 -32.17 4.61 -27.58
CA MET A 448 -32.26 3.15 -27.54
C MET A 448 -33.66 2.66 -27.89
N ARG A 449 -34.71 3.36 -27.49
CA ARG A 449 -36.06 3.06 -27.91
C ARG A 449 -36.27 3.26 -29.39
N ASP A 450 -35.83 4.41 -29.92
CA ASP A 450 -35.95 4.72 -31.35
C ASP A 450 -35.24 3.66 -32.22
N TRP A 451 -34.15 3.09 -31.70
CA TRP A 451 -33.43 2.03 -32.40
C TRP A 451 -34.08 0.65 -32.23
N SER A 452 -34.74 0.41 -31.10
CA SER A 452 -35.30 -0.91 -30.74
C SER A 452 -36.33 -1.44 -31.74
N ASP A 453 -37.18 -0.58 -32.31
CA ASP A 453 -38.21 -0.98 -33.30
C ASP A 453 -37.60 -1.49 -34.61
N GLY A 454 -36.48 -0.89 -35.04
CA GLY A 454 -35.70 -1.34 -36.18
C GLY A 454 -34.94 -2.62 -35.87
N PHE A 455 -34.34 -2.68 -34.71
CA PHE A 455 -33.55 -3.80 -34.24
C PHE A 455 -34.37 -5.08 -34.09
N GLU A 456 -35.58 -5.00 -33.54
CA GLU A 456 -36.47 -6.16 -33.39
C GLU A 456 -36.87 -6.75 -34.75
N ARG A 457 -37.11 -5.91 -35.76
CA ARG A 457 -37.39 -6.37 -37.14
C ARG A 457 -36.20 -7.07 -37.79
N GLU A 458 -34.98 -6.66 -37.46
CA GLU A 458 -33.74 -7.17 -38.09
C GLU A 458 -33.24 -8.44 -37.35
N PHE A 459 -33.29 -8.45 -36.01
CA PHE A 459 -32.67 -9.48 -35.18
C PHE A 459 -33.67 -10.39 -34.45
N GLY A 460 -34.99 -10.15 -34.59
CA GLY A 460 -36.06 -11.01 -34.06
C GLY A 460 -36.22 -10.96 -32.54
N GLN A 461 -35.63 -9.95 -31.87
CA GLN A 461 -35.79 -9.71 -30.43
C GLN A 461 -35.62 -8.22 -30.13
N PRO A 462 -36.33 -7.69 -29.11
CA PRO A 462 -36.18 -6.29 -28.72
C PRO A 462 -34.80 -6.00 -28.14
N LEU A 463 -34.32 -4.80 -28.37
CA LEU A 463 -33.10 -4.28 -27.76
C LEU A 463 -33.41 -3.77 -26.36
N ASP A 464 -32.94 -4.50 -25.35
CA ASP A 464 -33.16 -4.16 -23.96
C ASP A 464 -31.83 -3.76 -23.28
N PHE A 465 -31.88 -2.81 -22.35
CA PHE A 465 -30.71 -2.27 -21.67
C PHE A 465 -31.03 -1.93 -20.22
N GLY A 466 -29.96 -1.69 -19.44
CA GLY A 466 -30.06 -1.22 -18.06
C GLY A 466 -28.96 -0.24 -17.72
N MET A 467 -29.24 0.76 -16.90
CA MET A 467 -28.31 1.77 -16.47
C MET A 467 -28.20 1.87 -14.96
N GLY A 468 -26.99 2.07 -14.45
CA GLY A 468 -26.71 2.27 -13.04
C GLY A 468 -25.96 3.57 -12.81
N LEU A 469 -26.45 4.43 -11.91
CA LEU A 469 -25.85 5.73 -11.61
C LEU A 469 -25.55 5.88 -10.13
N HIS A 470 -24.30 6.19 -9.81
CA HIS A 470 -23.89 6.55 -8.45
C HIS A 470 -22.93 7.74 -8.46
N ALA A 471 -22.92 8.51 -7.36
CA ALA A 471 -22.04 9.65 -7.19
C ALA A 471 -21.23 9.53 -5.90
N GLY A 472 -20.02 10.05 -5.90
CA GLY A 472 -19.10 10.05 -4.77
C GLY A 472 -17.65 10.23 -5.19
N SER A 473 -16.75 10.08 -4.22
CA SER A 473 -15.32 10.28 -4.44
C SER A 473 -14.66 9.14 -5.21
N ALA A 474 -13.87 9.49 -6.22
CA ALA A 474 -13.03 8.58 -6.99
C ALA A 474 -11.65 9.16 -7.28
N ALA A 475 -10.66 8.30 -7.35
CA ALA A 475 -9.38 8.66 -7.98
C ALA A 475 -9.55 8.64 -9.49
N VAL A 476 -9.38 9.80 -10.11
CA VAL A 476 -9.53 9.98 -11.56
C VAL A 476 -8.17 10.22 -12.18
N GLY A 477 -7.88 9.56 -13.30
CA GLY A 477 -6.61 9.73 -13.98
C GLY A 477 -6.41 8.75 -15.14
N GLU A 478 -5.30 8.92 -15.84
CA GLU A 478 -4.92 8.01 -16.91
C GLU A 478 -4.40 6.68 -16.35
N VAL A 479 -5.03 5.59 -16.70
CA VAL A 479 -4.63 4.22 -16.36
C VAL A 479 -4.44 3.44 -17.66
N GLY A 480 -3.24 2.90 -17.86
CA GLY A 480 -2.95 2.13 -19.06
C GLY A 480 -1.47 1.87 -19.25
N HIS A 481 -1.11 1.24 -20.37
CA HIS A 481 0.26 0.87 -20.73
C HIS A 481 0.65 1.52 -22.05
N LEU A 482 1.74 2.30 -22.06
CA LEU A 482 2.40 2.92 -23.21
C LEU A 482 1.44 3.56 -24.25
N GLU A 483 1.01 2.83 -25.25
CA GLU A 483 0.18 3.31 -26.35
C GLU A 483 -1.33 3.15 -26.11
N VAL A 484 -1.72 2.47 -25.02
CA VAL A 484 -3.11 2.24 -24.63
C VAL A 484 -3.33 2.84 -23.24
N GLN A 485 -3.29 4.15 -23.16
CA GLN A 485 -3.71 4.88 -21.96
C GLN A 485 -5.20 5.18 -22.07
N SER A 486 -5.94 4.86 -21.01
CA SER A 486 -7.35 5.19 -20.87
C SER A 486 -7.54 6.04 -19.62
N PHE A 487 -8.11 7.20 -19.78
CA PHE A 487 -8.55 8.02 -18.67
C PHE A 487 -9.66 7.27 -17.95
N THR A 488 -9.58 7.07 -16.64
CA THR A 488 -10.57 6.28 -15.89
C THR A 488 -10.75 6.76 -14.45
N ALA A 489 -11.86 6.36 -13.84
CA ALA A 489 -12.12 6.52 -12.43
C ALA A 489 -11.94 5.20 -11.68
N VAL A 490 -11.38 5.25 -10.49
CA VAL A 490 -11.17 4.10 -9.62
C VAL A 490 -11.64 4.44 -8.20
N GLY A 491 -12.63 3.70 -7.71
CA GLY A 491 -13.17 3.93 -6.36
C GLY A 491 -14.39 3.06 -6.07
N GLU A 492 -14.93 3.20 -4.87
CA GLU A 492 -16.17 2.52 -4.47
C GLU A 492 -17.36 2.97 -5.32
N VAL A 493 -17.37 4.24 -5.74
CA VAL A 493 -18.41 4.82 -6.58
C VAL A 493 -18.58 4.07 -7.90
N VAL A 494 -17.49 3.66 -8.53
CA VAL A 494 -17.49 2.90 -9.79
C VAL A 494 -18.11 1.53 -9.59
N ASN A 495 -17.67 0.80 -8.54
CA ASN A 495 -18.20 -0.51 -8.23
C ASN A 495 -19.69 -0.45 -7.86
N THR A 496 -20.10 0.58 -7.13
CA THR A 496 -21.49 0.78 -6.75
C THR A 496 -22.37 1.06 -7.97
N ALA A 497 -21.94 1.96 -8.88
CA ALA A 497 -22.67 2.26 -10.11
C ALA A 497 -22.85 1.00 -10.99
N SER A 498 -21.82 0.19 -11.15
CA SER A 498 -21.90 -1.10 -11.86
C SER A 498 -22.91 -2.06 -11.20
N ARG A 499 -22.94 -2.13 -9.87
CA ARG A 499 -23.91 -2.99 -9.15
C ARG A 499 -25.34 -2.48 -9.25
N LEU A 500 -25.55 -1.16 -9.28
CA LEU A 500 -26.86 -0.59 -9.51
C LEU A 500 -27.38 -0.92 -10.92
N GLN A 501 -26.48 -0.96 -11.91
CA GLN A 501 -26.82 -1.40 -13.25
C GLN A 501 -27.32 -2.87 -13.25
N GLU A 502 -26.63 -3.78 -12.55
CA GLU A 502 -27.07 -5.17 -12.42
C GLU A 502 -28.49 -5.28 -11.80
N GLN A 503 -28.82 -4.42 -10.84
CA GLN A 503 -30.11 -4.41 -10.14
C GLN A 503 -31.29 -3.99 -11.05
N THR A 504 -31.05 -3.32 -12.17
CA THR A 504 -32.09 -2.92 -13.10
C THR A 504 -32.94 -4.10 -13.62
N LYS A 505 -32.33 -5.30 -13.70
CA LYS A 505 -33.02 -6.54 -14.13
C LYS A 505 -34.05 -6.98 -13.07
N ALA A 506 -33.64 -6.95 -11.81
CA ALA A 506 -34.51 -7.39 -10.70
C ALA A 506 -35.65 -6.41 -10.42
N VAL A 507 -35.42 -5.11 -10.65
CA VAL A 507 -36.37 -4.05 -10.38
C VAL A 507 -37.27 -3.73 -11.59
N GLY A 508 -36.91 -4.20 -12.79
CA GLY A 508 -37.67 -3.92 -14.03
C GLY A 508 -37.55 -2.45 -14.47
N ALA A 509 -36.45 -1.78 -14.18
CA ALA A 509 -36.23 -0.37 -14.44
C ALA A 509 -35.20 -0.13 -15.55
N ALA A 510 -35.30 0.98 -16.27
CA ALA A 510 -34.27 1.40 -17.23
C ALA A 510 -33.07 2.00 -16.53
N LEU A 511 -33.27 2.74 -15.43
CA LEU A 511 -32.22 3.33 -14.60
C LEU A 511 -32.47 3.03 -13.11
N VAL A 512 -31.42 2.56 -12.43
CA VAL A 512 -31.35 2.53 -10.97
C VAL A 512 -30.22 3.46 -10.53
N ALA A 513 -30.57 4.49 -9.77
CA ALA A 513 -29.57 5.43 -9.26
C ALA A 513 -29.61 5.49 -7.72
N SER A 514 -28.48 5.81 -7.09
CA SER A 514 -28.50 6.09 -5.66
C SER A 514 -29.33 7.33 -5.34
N ARG A 515 -30.02 7.30 -4.20
CA ARG A 515 -30.80 8.46 -3.71
C ARG A 515 -29.91 9.69 -3.55
N PHE A 516 -28.64 9.49 -3.19
CA PHE A 516 -27.66 10.58 -3.10
C PHE A 516 -27.48 11.28 -4.44
N ALA A 517 -27.22 10.53 -5.54
CA ALA A 517 -27.04 11.10 -6.88
C ALA A 517 -28.32 11.82 -7.37
N ALA A 518 -29.51 11.26 -7.09
CA ALA A 518 -30.81 11.90 -7.44
C ALA A 518 -30.99 13.23 -6.71
N ARG A 519 -30.67 13.29 -5.43
CA ARG A 519 -30.70 14.53 -4.63
C ARG A 519 -29.73 15.58 -5.15
N GLN A 520 -28.50 15.20 -5.44
CA GLN A 520 -27.51 16.12 -6.00
C GLN A 520 -27.96 16.68 -7.36
N ALA A 521 -28.67 15.90 -8.16
CA ALA A 521 -29.25 16.36 -9.42
C ALA A 521 -30.47 17.28 -9.24
N GLY A 522 -30.98 17.44 -8.03
CA GLY A 522 -32.24 18.18 -7.76
C GLY A 522 -33.50 17.43 -8.18
N LEU A 523 -33.43 16.12 -8.37
CA LEU A 523 -34.57 15.29 -8.70
C LEU A 523 -35.31 14.85 -7.44
N LEU A 524 -36.65 15.04 -7.44
CA LEU A 524 -37.54 14.63 -6.36
C LEU A 524 -38.24 13.33 -6.75
N PRO A 525 -37.74 12.15 -6.34
CA PRO A 525 -38.36 10.89 -6.69
C PRO A 525 -39.70 10.71 -5.94
N LEU A 526 -40.67 10.10 -6.62
CA LEU A 526 -41.91 9.65 -5.98
C LEU A 526 -41.58 8.53 -4.97
N ALA A 527 -42.39 8.45 -3.89
CA ALA A 527 -42.20 7.41 -2.87
C ALA A 527 -42.25 5.99 -3.46
N THR A 528 -43.04 5.77 -4.49
CA THR A 528 -43.17 4.50 -5.23
C THR A 528 -41.92 4.11 -6.01
N GLN A 529 -41.06 5.07 -6.32
CA GLN A 529 -39.78 4.85 -7.05
C GLN A 529 -38.63 4.51 -6.10
N MET A 530 -38.80 4.73 -4.80
CA MET A 530 -37.75 4.49 -3.81
C MET A 530 -37.69 3.00 -3.43
N ARG A 531 -36.49 2.49 -3.35
CA ARG A 531 -36.17 1.13 -2.94
C ARG A 531 -34.97 1.16 -1.99
N ARG A 532 -34.92 0.17 -1.12
CA ARG A 532 -33.71 -0.11 -0.32
C ARG A 532 -33.18 -1.47 -0.74
N ILE A 533 -31.91 -1.49 -1.24
CA ILE A 533 -31.33 -2.69 -1.81
C ILE A 533 -30.01 -3.04 -1.13
N GLU A 534 -29.73 -4.32 -1.02
CA GLU A 534 -28.42 -4.81 -0.62
C GLU A 534 -27.48 -4.82 -1.84
N VAL A 535 -26.37 -4.12 -1.71
CA VAL A 535 -25.35 -4.06 -2.77
C VAL A 535 -24.17 -4.93 -2.36
N ARG A 536 -23.86 -5.93 -3.14
CA ARG A 536 -22.75 -6.87 -2.86
C ARG A 536 -21.44 -6.11 -2.65
N GLY A 537 -20.82 -6.30 -1.46
CA GLY A 537 -19.57 -5.62 -1.09
C GLY A 537 -19.73 -4.34 -0.29
N ARG A 538 -20.94 -3.83 -0.11
CA ARG A 538 -21.29 -2.81 0.90
C ARG A 538 -21.76 -3.48 2.19
N ARG A 539 -21.49 -2.84 3.33
CA ARG A 539 -21.94 -3.32 4.64
C ARG A 539 -23.35 -2.86 4.99
N GLU A 540 -23.79 -1.78 4.37
CA GLU A 540 -25.08 -1.17 4.63
C GLU A 540 -25.91 -1.16 3.35
N PRO A 541 -27.22 -1.46 3.43
CA PRO A 541 -28.14 -1.31 2.31
C PRO A 541 -28.12 0.11 1.77
N LEU A 542 -28.30 0.25 0.46
CA LEU A 542 -28.29 1.55 -0.21
C LEU A 542 -29.72 1.94 -0.58
N ASP A 543 -30.11 3.17 -0.24
CA ASP A 543 -31.33 3.78 -0.72
C ASP A 543 -31.15 4.18 -2.20
N VAL A 544 -31.99 3.65 -3.05
CA VAL A 544 -31.95 3.86 -4.49
C VAL A 544 -33.31 4.30 -5.03
N VAL A 545 -33.27 4.87 -6.22
CA VAL A 545 -34.44 5.29 -6.98
C VAL A 545 -34.40 4.57 -8.34
N ALA A 546 -35.54 4.03 -8.73
CA ALA A 546 -35.72 3.29 -9.98
C ALA A 546 -36.68 4.02 -10.92
N TRP A 547 -36.24 4.22 -12.16
CA TRP A 547 -37.08 4.88 -13.20
C TRP A 547 -37.25 3.96 -14.41
N SER A 548 -38.52 3.95 -14.93
CA SER A 548 -38.73 3.55 -16.32
C SER A 548 -38.16 4.61 -17.25
N ALA A 549 -38.02 4.29 -18.54
CA ALA A 549 -37.48 5.22 -19.53
C ALA A 549 -38.38 6.49 -19.66
N GLU A 550 -39.73 6.32 -19.56
CA GLU A 550 -40.69 7.40 -19.62
C GLU A 550 -40.61 8.29 -18.37
N ALA A 551 -40.62 7.69 -17.19
CA ALA A 551 -40.52 8.40 -15.92
C ALA A 551 -39.21 9.20 -15.80
N LEU A 552 -38.12 8.66 -16.32
CA LEU A 552 -36.81 9.34 -16.38
C LEU A 552 -36.84 10.58 -17.28
N ALA A 553 -37.44 10.47 -18.46
CA ALA A 553 -37.57 11.58 -19.40
C ALA A 553 -38.39 12.75 -18.77
N VAL A 554 -39.47 12.45 -18.11
CA VAL A 554 -40.31 13.46 -17.40
C VAL A 554 -39.53 14.10 -16.24
N ALA A 555 -38.85 13.29 -15.42
CA ALA A 555 -38.10 13.77 -14.26
C ALA A 555 -36.96 14.74 -14.63
N VAL A 556 -36.30 14.50 -15.74
CA VAL A 556 -35.17 15.34 -16.21
C VAL A 556 -35.66 16.66 -16.84
N GLN A 557 -36.86 16.68 -17.43
CA GLN A 557 -37.44 17.90 -18.02
C GLN A 557 -38.03 18.87 -17.00
N SER A 558 -38.39 18.39 -15.82
CA SER A 558 -39.01 19.18 -14.73
C SER A 558 -38.12 19.11 -13.49
N PRO A 559 -36.92 19.68 -13.50
CA PRO A 559 -36.11 19.70 -12.29
C PRO A 559 -36.81 20.55 -11.21
N GLY A 560 -36.93 20.00 -10.02
CA GLY A 560 -37.42 20.74 -8.86
C GLY A 560 -36.49 21.93 -8.54
N PRO A 561 -36.94 22.89 -7.71
CA PRO A 561 -36.12 24.02 -7.33
C PRO A 561 -34.79 23.52 -6.72
N SER A 562 -33.69 24.09 -7.17
CA SER A 562 -32.32 23.79 -6.64
C SER A 562 -32.37 23.96 -5.11
N PRO A 563 -31.86 23.03 -4.31
CA PRO A 563 -31.68 23.27 -2.89
C PRO A 563 -30.56 24.30 -2.75
N LEU A 564 -30.95 25.58 -2.71
CA LEU A 564 -30.09 26.67 -2.24
C LEU A 564 -30.03 26.59 -0.72
N LEU A 565 -28.75 26.52 -0.22
CA LEU A 565 -28.27 26.70 1.15
C LEU A 565 -28.33 25.47 2.05
#